data_043e4c04b30c542587d70b306dee8f44
#
_entry.id   043e4c04b30c542587d70b306dee8f44
#
_cell.length_a   1.000
_cell.length_b   1.000
_cell.length_c   1.000
_cell.angle_alpha   90.00
_cell.angle_beta   90.00
_cell.angle_gamma   90.00
#
_symmetry.space_group_name_H-M   'P 1'
#
loop_
_entity.id
_entity.type
_entity.pdbx_description
1 polymer ?
#
loop_
_entity_poly.entity_id
_entity_poly.type
_entity_poly.pdbx_seq_one_letter_code
_entity_poly.pdbx_strand_id
1 'polypeptide(L)'
;MFSSSANQFPCLRLCIIGLCITLLLSCGDEAEIRSYEIPSEYTGAVVAWELPEDWGENPDLSGPMAGSFHVKTEAGPTGRIGVMPFRESVSSVDVANMFGMELGYPTFDKVKLEEISEVKIIDGREFEWIRLTDRGLEKSLRTILLALHRNEDETWLFPFIGDRDLINGQEKNFESFLASTTLRAGETEIRAKAPSPTPPAHNQHDTPTWEIPPHWVQTSASSMRLASYEVTDSNGSKLDFSVTSFPGDVGGTLANVNRWLGQIGIAPVEEAGLDKYISPIIVDEMDAQLVVAEGDKDALYAVILMVEDKSWFFKITGNRELAKVEKSNFLSFLDSVCFH
;
A
#
# COMPACT_ATOMS: atom_id res chain seq x y z
N MET A 1 34.02 58.08 44.60
CA MET A 1 35.41 58.40 45.04
C MET A 1 36.32 57.47 44.26
N PHE A 2 37.04 58.09 43.37
CA PHE A 2 38.41 57.86 42.90
C PHE A 2 38.72 56.47 42.35
N SER A 3 39.02 56.34 41.11
CA SER A 3 40.06 56.88 40.22
C SER A 3 40.94 55.78 39.76
N SER A 4 40.93 55.50 38.40
CA SER A 4 42.01 55.86 37.51
C SER A 4 43.22 54.93 37.63
N SER A 5 43.88 54.39 36.65
CA SER A 5 44.38 54.91 35.38
C SER A 5 45.23 53.79 34.83
N ALA A 6 45.12 53.38 33.57
CA ALA A 6 45.95 53.71 32.41
C ALA A 6 47.46 53.56 32.57
N ASN A 7 48.12 52.76 31.72
CA ASN A 7 49.17 53.10 30.77
C ASN A 7 49.86 51.84 30.24
N GLN A 8 49.83 51.60 28.94
CA GLN A 8 50.70 52.06 27.82
C GLN A 8 52.12 51.43 27.79
N PHE A 9 52.25 50.56 26.80
CA PHE A 9 53.33 50.42 25.81
C PHE A 9 54.81 50.77 26.19
N PRO A 10 55.87 50.38 25.40
CA PRO A 10 55.96 49.63 24.17
C PRO A 10 57.27 48.81 24.01
N CYS A 11 57.37 48.20 22.82
CA CYS A 11 58.58 47.97 21.99
C CYS A 11 59.55 46.83 22.31
N LEU A 12 59.84 46.07 21.39
CA LEU A 12 60.66 46.08 20.17
C LEU A 12 61.67 44.93 20.14
N ARG A 13 61.59 44.16 19.05
CA ARG A 13 62.66 43.50 18.29
C ARG A 13 63.50 42.40 18.95
N LEU A 14 63.54 41.22 18.40
CA LEU A 14 64.57 40.79 17.46
C LEU A 14 64.32 39.40 16.88
N CYS A 15 64.58 39.26 15.62
CA CYS A 15 64.60 38.07 14.84
C CYS A 15 65.54 37.00 15.39
N ILE A 16 65.09 35.77 15.42
CA ILE A 16 65.99 34.62 15.12
C ILE A 16 65.19 33.63 14.25
N ILE A 17 65.68 33.44 13.06
CA ILE A 17 65.30 32.43 12.11
C ILE A 17 65.67 31.09 12.67
N GLY A 18 64.69 30.30 13.05
CA GLY A 18 64.82 28.90 13.37
C GLY A 18 63.90 28.12 12.53
N LEU A 19 64.39 27.53 11.47
CA LEU A 19 63.73 26.58 10.59
C LEU A 19 63.41 25.30 11.36
N CYS A 20 62.19 25.23 11.95
CA CYS A 20 61.63 23.97 12.44
C CYS A 20 60.58 23.54 11.46
N ILE A 21 60.96 22.62 10.60
CA ILE A 21 60.01 21.80 9.81
C ILE A 21 59.31 20.90 10.81
N THR A 22 58.17 21.35 11.35
CA THR A 22 57.24 20.46 12.02
C THR A 22 56.36 19.87 10.94
N LEU A 23 56.58 18.59 10.64
CA LEU A 23 55.63 17.70 9.97
C LEU A 23 54.29 17.79 10.71
N LEU A 24 53.37 18.57 10.19
CA LEU A 24 51.97 18.45 10.52
C LEU A 24 51.49 17.15 9.85
N LEU A 25 51.57 16.04 10.56
CA LEU A 25 50.69 14.90 10.31
C LEU A 25 49.28 15.38 10.61
N SER A 26 48.64 15.94 9.60
CA SER A 26 47.22 16.08 9.55
C SER A 26 46.67 14.65 9.45
N CYS A 27 46.26 14.07 10.57
CA CYS A 27 45.25 13.04 10.56
C CYS A 27 43.97 13.70 10.07
N GLY A 28 43.85 13.82 8.78
CA GLY A 28 42.56 13.93 8.12
C GLY A 28 42.01 12.52 8.04
N ASP A 29 41.24 12.11 9.03
CA ASP A 29 40.22 11.12 8.79
C ASP A 29 39.26 11.76 7.77
N GLU A 30 39.58 11.60 6.50
CA GLU A 30 38.56 11.68 5.46
C GLU A 30 37.57 10.59 5.85
N ALA A 31 36.42 10.99 6.35
CA ALA A 31 35.29 10.11 6.48
C ALA A 31 35.03 9.55 5.09
N GLU A 32 35.53 8.33 4.86
CA GLU A 32 35.24 7.56 3.67
C GLU A 32 33.73 7.38 3.68
N ILE A 33 33.02 8.16 2.88
CA ILE A 33 31.59 7.96 2.62
C ILE A 33 31.54 6.62 1.91
N ARG A 34 31.39 5.56 2.68
CA ARG A 34 31.02 4.26 2.15
C ARG A 34 29.57 4.38 1.74
N SER A 35 29.32 4.66 0.47
CA SER A 35 28.04 4.39 -0.13
C SER A 35 27.84 2.90 -0.06
N TYR A 36 27.08 2.43 0.93
CA TYR A 36 26.49 1.13 0.86
C TYR A 36 25.40 1.23 -0.21
N GLU A 37 25.67 0.72 -1.40
CA GLU A 37 24.60 0.21 -2.23
C GLU A 37 23.97 -0.91 -1.38
N ILE A 38 22.86 -0.58 -0.72
CA ILE A 38 21.95 -1.60 -0.25
C ILE A 38 21.49 -2.23 -1.56
N PRO A 39 21.81 -3.50 -1.84
CA PRO A 39 21.14 -4.17 -2.92
C PRO A 39 19.65 -3.99 -2.61
N SER A 40 18.92 -3.33 -3.46
CA SER A 40 17.48 -3.39 -3.41
C SER A 40 17.17 -4.86 -3.73
N GLU A 41 17.22 -5.72 -2.72
CA GLU A 41 16.68 -7.06 -2.77
C GLU A 41 15.16 -6.98 -2.90
N TYR A 42 14.70 -6.24 -3.89
CA TYR A 42 13.41 -6.52 -4.46
C TYR A 42 13.61 -7.77 -5.32
N THR A 43 13.62 -8.91 -4.65
CA THR A 43 13.44 -10.21 -5.30
C THR A 43 11.97 -10.38 -5.69
N GLY A 44 11.34 -9.30 -6.15
CA GLY A 44 10.01 -9.31 -6.73
C GLY A 44 10.05 -9.90 -8.13
N ALA A 45 8.94 -10.49 -8.54
CA ALA A 45 8.76 -11.01 -9.87
C ALA A 45 9.07 -9.92 -10.92
N VAL A 46 9.89 -10.24 -11.90
CA VAL A 46 10.15 -9.37 -13.05
C VAL A 46 8.93 -9.42 -13.95
N VAL A 47 8.27 -8.31 -14.14
CA VAL A 47 7.12 -8.16 -15.02
C VAL A 47 7.49 -7.29 -16.20
N ALA A 48 7.15 -7.74 -17.41
CA ALA A 48 7.25 -6.93 -18.61
C ALA A 48 5.93 -7.03 -19.38
N TRP A 49 5.53 -5.97 -20.06
CA TRP A 49 4.30 -5.87 -20.84
C TRP A 49 4.47 -4.99 -22.06
N GLU A 50 3.55 -5.12 -23.01
CA GLU A 50 3.35 -4.16 -24.09
C GLU A 50 1.99 -3.48 -23.89
N LEU A 51 1.97 -2.15 -23.89
CA LEU A 51 0.73 -1.39 -23.70
C LEU A 51 0.00 -1.21 -25.03
N PRO A 52 -1.33 -1.36 -25.06
CA PRO A 52 -2.15 -0.88 -26.17
C PRO A 52 -1.89 0.62 -26.46
N GLU A 53 -2.01 1.04 -27.71
CA GLU A 53 -1.71 2.41 -28.14
C GLU A 53 -2.52 3.48 -27.41
N ASP A 54 -3.76 3.16 -27.05
CA ASP A 54 -4.68 4.02 -26.35
C ASP A 54 -4.58 3.94 -24.82
N TRP A 55 -3.57 3.22 -24.29
CA TRP A 55 -3.29 3.18 -22.86
C TRP A 55 -2.11 4.07 -22.48
N GLY A 56 -2.12 4.56 -21.26
CA GLY A 56 -1.02 5.30 -20.63
C GLY A 56 -0.59 4.64 -19.33
N GLU A 57 0.68 4.74 -19.02
CA GLU A 57 1.23 4.30 -17.75
C GLU A 57 1.11 5.41 -16.71
N ASN A 58 0.70 5.07 -15.50
CA ASN A 58 0.73 5.98 -14.38
C ASN A 58 2.12 5.89 -13.73
N PRO A 59 2.86 7.00 -13.62
CA PRO A 59 4.23 6.98 -13.10
C PRO A 59 4.27 6.67 -11.60
N ASP A 60 3.21 6.98 -10.89
CA ASP A 60 3.14 6.82 -9.43
C ASP A 60 2.58 5.44 -9.09
N LEU A 61 3.47 4.48 -8.88
CA LEU A 61 3.11 3.17 -8.37
C LEU A 61 3.07 3.26 -6.84
N SER A 62 1.89 3.11 -6.29
CA SER A 62 1.71 3.07 -4.85
C SER A 62 1.18 1.70 -4.39
N GLY A 63 1.65 1.25 -3.24
CA GLY A 63 1.25 -0.05 -2.67
C GLY A 63 1.83 -1.26 -3.42
N PRO A 64 1.17 -2.43 -3.37
CA PRO A 64 1.69 -3.69 -3.89
C PRO A 64 1.60 -3.83 -5.42
N MET A 65 1.41 -2.73 -6.15
CA MET A 65 1.25 -2.78 -7.61
C MET A 65 2.60 -2.83 -8.31
N ALA A 66 2.74 -3.76 -9.24
CA ALA A 66 3.86 -3.84 -10.15
C ALA A 66 3.67 -2.94 -11.39
N GLY A 67 2.42 -2.55 -11.69
CA GLY A 67 2.07 -1.64 -12.78
C GLY A 67 0.70 -1.01 -12.57
N SER A 68 0.52 0.23 -13.07
CA SER A 68 -0.75 0.96 -13.06
C SER A 68 -0.92 1.70 -14.37
N PHE A 69 -2.11 1.60 -14.96
CA PHE A 69 -2.39 2.15 -16.28
C PHE A 69 -3.79 2.76 -16.33
N HIS A 70 -3.98 3.60 -17.35
CA HIS A 70 -5.27 4.20 -17.69
C HIS A 70 -5.52 4.15 -19.19
N VAL A 71 -6.78 4.24 -19.60
CA VAL A 71 -7.16 4.40 -21.01
C VAL A 71 -7.16 5.90 -21.34
N LYS A 72 -6.50 6.27 -22.45
CA LYS A 72 -6.48 7.63 -22.98
C LYS A 72 -7.76 7.85 -23.79
N THR A 73 -8.51 8.90 -23.52
CA THR A 73 -9.67 9.33 -24.29
C THR A 73 -9.57 10.81 -24.62
N GLU A 74 -10.41 11.30 -25.55
CA GLU A 74 -10.50 12.73 -25.86
C GLU A 74 -10.88 13.58 -24.63
N ALA A 75 -11.62 12.99 -23.67
CA ALA A 75 -12.02 13.64 -22.44
C ALA A 75 -10.92 13.59 -21.34
N GLY A 76 -9.80 12.92 -21.61
CA GLY A 76 -8.70 12.72 -20.68
C GLY A 76 -8.51 11.25 -20.26
N PRO A 77 -7.61 10.99 -19.32
CA PRO A 77 -7.39 9.65 -18.78
C PRO A 77 -8.65 9.10 -18.11
N THR A 78 -9.01 7.86 -18.39
CA THR A 78 -10.17 7.20 -17.79
C THR A 78 -9.92 5.72 -17.60
N GLY A 79 -10.70 5.10 -16.72
CA GLY A 79 -10.45 3.72 -16.33
C GLY A 79 -9.14 3.54 -15.59
N ARG A 80 -9.01 2.46 -14.85
CA ARG A 80 -7.77 2.08 -14.16
C ARG A 80 -7.50 0.60 -14.37
N ILE A 81 -6.27 0.29 -14.75
CA ILE A 81 -5.79 -1.07 -14.87
C ILE A 81 -4.60 -1.23 -13.91
N GLY A 82 -4.60 -2.31 -13.14
CA GLY A 82 -3.52 -2.61 -12.20
C GLY A 82 -2.85 -3.94 -12.51
N VAL A 83 -1.62 -4.10 -12.04
CA VAL A 83 -0.90 -5.38 -11.98
C VAL A 83 -0.47 -5.59 -10.54
N MET A 84 -1.06 -6.59 -9.88
CA MET A 84 -0.85 -6.85 -8.46
C MET A 84 -0.31 -8.27 -8.26
N PRO A 85 0.98 -8.41 -7.91
CA PRO A 85 1.56 -9.70 -7.58
C PRO A 85 1.28 -10.06 -6.11
N PHE A 86 0.90 -11.31 -5.88
CA PHE A 86 0.80 -11.91 -4.54
C PHE A 86 1.73 -13.12 -4.48
N ARG A 87 2.57 -13.18 -3.45
CA ARG A 87 3.50 -14.30 -3.21
C ARG A 87 2.82 -15.48 -2.51
N GLU A 88 1.54 -15.62 -2.70
CA GLU A 88 0.71 -16.67 -2.12
C GLU A 88 -0.48 -16.96 -3.03
N SER A 89 -1.11 -18.09 -2.84
CA SER A 89 -2.36 -18.38 -3.50
C SER A 89 -3.49 -17.59 -2.86
N VAL A 90 -4.02 -16.59 -3.57
CA VAL A 90 -5.12 -15.77 -3.11
C VAL A 90 -6.45 -16.37 -3.53
N SER A 91 -7.40 -16.46 -2.61
CA SER A 91 -8.74 -16.97 -2.86
C SER A 91 -9.51 -16.03 -3.80
N SER A 92 -10.10 -16.57 -4.86
CA SER A 92 -10.99 -15.83 -5.76
C SER A 92 -12.21 -15.26 -5.04
N VAL A 93 -12.70 -15.96 -4.02
CA VAL A 93 -13.81 -15.49 -3.18
C VAL A 93 -13.41 -14.23 -2.43
N ASP A 94 -12.19 -14.18 -1.88
CA ASP A 94 -11.71 -13.03 -1.14
C ASP A 94 -11.48 -11.83 -2.08
N VAL A 95 -10.93 -12.08 -3.28
CA VAL A 95 -10.77 -11.05 -4.32
C VAL A 95 -12.12 -10.52 -4.78
N ALA A 96 -13.07 -11.40 -5.08
CA ALA A 96 -14.42 -11.01 -5.50
C ALA A 96 -15.14 -10.21 -4.39
N ASN A 97 -14.97 -10.60 -3.13
CA ASN A 97 -15.52 -9.87 -1.99
C ASN A 97 -14.86 -8.49 -1.81
N MET A 98 -13.54 -8.39 -2.01
CA MET A 98 -12.84 -7.13 -1.91
C MET A 98 -13.38 -6.09 -2.92
N PHE A 99 -13.59 -6.49 -4.17
CA PHE A 99 -14.06 -5.60 -5.22
C PHE A 99 -15.58 -5.53 -5.35
N GLY A 100 -16.29 -6.62 -5.04
CA GLY A 100 -17.74 -6.71 -5.21
C GLY A 100 -18.52 -5.82 -4.26
N MET A 101 -18.00 -5.62 -3.07
CA MET A 101 -18.65 -4.76 -2.06
C MET A 101 -18.71 -3.30 -2.51
N GLU A 102 -17.73 -2.80 -3.25
CA GLU A 102 -17.75 -1.47 -3.86
C GLU A 102 -18.95 -1.26 -4.81
N LEU A 103 -19.44 -2.35 -5.38
CA LEU A 103 -20.52 -2.36 -6.36
C LEU A 103 -21.85 -2.87 -5.79
N GLY A 104 -21.96 -2.92 -4.46
CA GLY A 104 -23.20 -3.34 -3.79
C GLY A 104 -23.50 -4.84 -3.87
N TYR A 105 -22.51 -5.67 -4.15
CA TYR A 105 -22.72 -7.11 -4.11
C TYR A 105 -22.77 -7.62 -2.67
N PRO A 106 -23.67 -8.57 -2.37
CA PRO A 106 -23.58 -9.33 -1.11
C PRO A 106 -22.32 -10.18 -1.12
N THR A 107 -21.88 -10.60 0.05
CA THR A 107 -20.73 -11.48 0.20
C THR A 107 -20.85 -12.73 -0.69
N PHE A 108 -19.84 -12.96 -1.49
CA PHE A 108 -19.70 -14.16 -2.31
C PHE A 108 -19.29 -15.34 -1.42
N ASP A 109 -19.90 -16.47 -1.68
CA ASP A 109 -19.37 -17.79 -1.38
C ASP A 109 -18.87 -18.44 -2.69
N LYS A 110 -18.30 -19.61 -2.58
CA LYS A 110 -17.76 -20.32 -3.76
C LYS A 110 -18.81 -20.58 -4.84
N VAL A 111 -20.04 -20.92 -4.44
CA VAL A 111 -21.13 -21.24 -5.38
C VAL A 111 -21.56 -19.99 -6.16
N LYS A 112 -21.76 -18.88 -5.47
CA LYS A 112 -22.12 -17.62 -6.13
C LYS A 112 -21.02 -17.07 -7.02
N LEU A 113 -19.76 -17.30 -6.64
CA LEU A 113 -18.64 -16.88 -7.47
C LEU A 113 -18.56 -17.69 -8.77
N GLU A 114 -18.80 -19.00 -8.73
CA GLU A 114 -18.83 -19.87 -9.91
C GLU A 114 -19.89 -19.44 -10.95
N GLU A 115 -20.95 -18.74 -10.53
CA GLU A 115 -21.99 -18.23 -11.44
C GLU A 115 -21.52 -16.99 -12.27
N ILE A 116 -20.51 -16.28 -11.81
CA ILE A 116 -20.03 -15.02 -12.43
C ILE A 116 -18.56 -15.09 -12.85
N SER A 117 -17.90 -16.21 -12.64
CA SER A 117 -16.52 -16.45 -13.07
C SER A 117 -16.47 -17.35 -14.29
N GLU A 118 -15.52 -17.10 -15.15
CA GLU A 118 -15.19 -17.97 -16.30
C GLU A 118 -13.68 -18.15 -16.38
N VAL A 119 -13.23 -19.18 -17.07
CA VAL A 119 -11.82 -19.43 -17.33
C VAL A 119 -11.53 -19.05 -18.79
N LYS A 120 -10.54 -18.17 -18.99
CA LYS A 120 -10.02 -17.82 -20.32
C LYS A 120 -8.58 -18.31 -20.47
N ILE A 121 -8.27 -18.85 -21.64
CA ILE A 121 -6.89 -19.18 -22.01
C ILE A 121 -6.36 -18.06 -22.90
N ILE A 122 -5.35 -17.35 -22.41
CA ILE A 122 -4.73 -16.22 -23.11
C ILE A 122 -3.24 -16.52 -23.24
N ASP A 123 -2.75 -16.62 -24.44
CA ASP A 123 -1.36 -16.97 -24.76
C ASP A 123 -0.86 -18.23 -23.99
N GLY A 124 -1.73 -19.28 -23.96
CA GLY A 124 -1.43 -20.54 -23.28
C GLY A 124 -1.49 -20.51 -21.76
N ARG A 125 -1.82 -19.38 -21.15
CA ARG A 125 -1.99 -19.20 -19.70
C ARG A 125 -3.46 -19.17 -19.34
N GLU A 126 -3.80 -19.81 -18.23
CA GLU A 126 -5.14 -19.81 -17.68
C GLU A 126 -5.35 -18.56 -16.80
N PHE A 127 -6.44 -17.86 -17.07
CA PHE A 127 -6.91 -16.73 -16.27
C PHE A 127 -8.33 -17.01 -15.78
N GLU A 128 -8.54 -16.90 -14.48
CA GLU A 128 -9.88 -16.82 -13.94
C GLU A 128 -10.40 -15.40 -14.13
N TRP A 129 -11.55 -15.28 -14.80
CA TRP A 129 -12.13 -14.02 -15.25
C TRP A 129 -13.41 -13.73 -14.48
N ILE A 130 -13.45 -12.64 -13.73
CA ILE A 130 -14.60 -12.28 -12.91
C ILE A 130 -15.07 -10.88 -13.32
N ARG A 131 -16.34 -10.75 -13.67
CA ARG A 131 -16.95 -9.48 -14.04
C ARG A 131 -17.97 -9.06 -13.01
N LEU A 132 -17.72 -7.92 -12.36
CA LEU A 132 -18.58 -7.29 -11.38
C LEU A 132 -19.11 -5.99 -11.97
N THR A 133 -20.43 -5.82 -12.04
CA THR A 133 -21.05 -4.59 -12.56
C THR A 133 -21.99 -4.04 -11.50
N ASP A 134 -21.91 -2.72 -11.26
CA ASP A 134 -22.81 -2.03 -10.34
C ASP A 134 -24.26 -2.38 -10.63
N ARG A 135 -25.01 -2.66 -9.58
CA ARG A 135 -26.42 -3.04 -9.63
C ARG A 135 -27.36 -1.85 -9.51
N GLY A 136 -26.81 -0.62 -9.42
CA GLY A 136 -27.59 0.61 -9.34
C GLY A 136 -28.38 0.94 -10.59
N LEU A 137 -29.27 1.94 -10.47
CA LEU A 137 -30.20 2.36 -11.54
C LEU A 137 -29.61 3.44 -12.49
N GLU A 138 -28.35 3.80 -12.33
CA GLU A 138 -27.72 4.87 -13.10
C GLU A 138 -27.18 4.40 -14.47
N LYS A 139 -27.12 5.33 -15.43
CA LYS A 139 -26.75 5.04 -16.82
C LYS A 139 -25.28 4.62 -17.00
N SER A 140 -24.40 5.07 -16.15
CA SER A 140 -22.99 4.66 -16.18
C SER A 140 -22.75 3.64 -15.07
N LEU A 141 -22.94 2.38 -15.41
CA LEU A 141 -22.71 1.31 -14.47
C LEU A 141 -21.20 1.06 -14.35
N ARG A 142 -20.61 1.40 -13.20
CA ARG A 142 -19.24 1.06 -12.90
C ARG A 142 -19.07 -0.44 -13.00
N THR A 143 -18.02 -0.87 -13.65
CA THR A 143 -17.69 -2.28 -13.86
C THR A 143 -16.24 -2.52 -13.42
N ILE A 144 -16.02 -3.65 -12.77
CA ILE A 144 -14.71 -4.14 -12.42
C ILE A 144 -14.55 -5.48 -13.10
N LEU A 145 -13.55 -5.57 -13.95
CA LEU A 145 -13.14 -6.81 -14.60
C LEU A 145 -11.85 -7.28 -13.94
N LEU A 146 -11.87 -8.46 -13.38
CA LEU A 146 -10.73 -9.05 -12.70
C LEU A 146 -10.21 -10.23 -13.53
N ALA A 147 -8.91 -10.28 -13.80
CA ALA A 147 -8.24 -11.43 -14.34
C ALA A 147 -7.21 -11.93 -13.30
N LEU A 148 -7.33 -13.20 -12.90
CA LEU A 148 -6.43 -13.82 -11.95
C LEU A 148 -5.67 -14.95 -12.65
N HIS A 149 -4.36 -14.87 -12.62
CA HIS A 149 -3.47 -15.96 -13.06
C HIS A 149 -2.72 -16.52 -11.85
N ARG A 150 -2.70 -17.85 -11.72
CA ARG A 150 -2.04 -18.53 -10.60
C ARG A 150 -0.94 -19.43 -11.10
N ASN A 151 0.21 -19.33 -10.46
CA ASN A 151 1.29 -20.30 -10.48
C ASN A 151 1.27 -21.10 -9.17
N GLU A 152 2.24 -21.99 -8.98
CA GLU A 152 2.30 -22.86 -7.78
C GLU A 152 2.28 -22.04 -6.46
N ASP A 153 3.02 -20.92 -6.41
CA ASP A 153 3.21 -20.12 -5.18
C ASP A 153 2.81 -18.65 -5.32
N GLU A 154 2.27 -18.26 -6.48
CA GLU A 154 1.98 -16.85 -6.76
C GLU A 154 0.59 -16.67 -7.37
N THR A 155 -0.04 -15.56 -7.06
CA THR A 155 -1.24 -15.09 -7.75
C THR A 155 -0.96 -13.73 -8.37
N TRP A 156 -1.28 -13.58 -9.63
CA TRP A 156 -1.27 -12.31 -10.34
C TRP A 156 -2.70 -11.85 -10.56
N LEU A 157 -3.01 -10.69 -10.01
CA LEU A 157 -4.33 -10.07 -10.14
C LEU A 157 -4.21 -8.83 -11.03
N PHE A 158 -5.08 -8.78 -12.03
CA PHE A 158 -5.20 -7.68 -12.98
C PHE A 158 -6.61 -7.09 -12.88
N PRO A 159 -6.84 -6.09 -12.02
CA PRO A 159 -8.10 -5.37 -11.99
C PRO A 159 -8.16 -4.35 -13.13
N PHE A 160 -9.28 -4.29 -13.83
CA PHE A 160 -9.63 -3.23 -14.75
C PHE A 160 -10.95 -2.60 -14.30
N ILE A 161 -10.91 -1.34 -13.90
CA ILE A 161 -12.00 -0.60 -13.27
C ILE A 161 -12.39 0.56 -14.17
N GLY A 162 -13.68 0.68 -14.49
CA GLY A 162 -14.18 1.75 -15.34
C GLY A 162 -15.68 1.65 -15.58
N ASP A 163 -16.22 2.50 -16.46
CA ASP A 163 -17.59 2.38 -16.91
C ASP A 163 -17.76 1.13 -17.77
N ARG A 164 -18.96 0.53 -17.72
CA ARG A 164 -19.26 -0.70 -18.45
C ARG A 164 -18.94 -0.62 -19.95
N ASP A 165 -19.29 0.50 -20.58
CA ASP A 165 -19.07 0.65 -22.02
C ASP A 165 -17.59 0.80 -22.36
N LEU A 166 -16.82 1.48 -21.50
CA LEU A 166 -15.36 1.51 -21.58
C LEU A 166 -14.76 0.11 -21.46
N ILE A 167 -15.14 -0.65 -20.42
CA ILE A 167 -14.65 -2.00 -20.19
C ILE A 167 -14.95 -2.90 -21.37
N ASN A 168 -16.19 -2.86 -21.90
CA ASN A 168 -16.59 -3.68 -23.05
C ASN A 168 -15.80 -3.29 -24.31
N GLY A 169 -15.56 -2.00 -24.53
CA GLY A 169 -14.78 -1.49 -25.67
C GLY A 169 -13.30 -1.85 -25.60
N GLN A 170 -12.76 -2.00 -24.39
CA GLN A 170 -11.35 -2.24 -24.13
C GLN A 170 -11.00 -3.69 -23.78
N GLU A 171 -11.97 -4.59 -23.75
CA GLU A 171 -11.74 -5.98 -23.33
C GLU A 171 -10.70 -6.71 -24.21
N LYS A 172 -10.70 -6.48 -25.52
CA LYS A 172 -9.70 -7.05 -26.43
C LYS A 172 -8.29 -6.48 -26.18
N ASN A 173 -8.21 -5.18 -25.89
CA ASN A 173 -6.95 -4.54 -25.53
C ASN A 173 -6.42 -5.08 -24.20
N PHE A 174 -7.33 -5.36 -23.26
CA PHE A 174 -6.97 -5.98 -21.99
C PHE A 174 -6.48 -7.43 -22.19
N GLU A 175 -7.12 -8.22 -23.03
CA GLU A 175 -6.64 -9.56 -23.40
C GLU A 175 -5.26 -9.51 -24.10
N SER A 176 -5.05 -8.55 -25.00
CA SER A 176 -3.75 -8.34 -25.65
C SER A 176 -2.66 -7.92 -24.66
N PHE A 177 -2.99 -7.04 -23.73
CA PHE A 177 -2.10 -6.67 -22.64
C PHE A 177 -1.71 -7.88 -21.79
N LEU A 178 -2.69 -8.69 -21.35
CA LEU A 178 -2.43 -9.92 -20.61
C LEU A 178 -1.56 -10.89 -21.40
N ALA A 179 -1.80 -11.04 -22.71
CA ALA A 179 -1.00 -11.91 -23.59
C ALA A 179 0.47 -11.45 -23.65
N SER A 180 0.70 -10.14 -23.70
CA SER A 180 2.06 -9.54 -23.76
C SER A 180 2.80 -9.62 -22.45
N THR A 181 2.09 -9.78 -21.33
CA THR A 181 2.68 -9.72 -19.98
C THR A 181 3.57 -10.94 -19.74
N THR A 182 4.84 -10.68 -19.43
CA THR A 182 5.79 -11.73 -19.01
C THR A 182 5.86 -11.74 -17.48
N LEU A 183 5.43 -12.86 -16.89
CA LEU A 183 5.46 -13.10 -15.45
C LEU A 183 6.59 -14.10 -15.16
N ARG A 184 7.66 -13.66 -14.50
CA ARG A 184 8.75 -14.56 -14.10
C ARG A 184 8.84 -14.57 -12.59
N ALA A 185 8.72 -15.73 -11.99
CA ALA A 185 9.14 -15.97 -10.61
C ALA A 185 10.64 -15.67 -10.51
N GLY A 186 11.02 -14.88 -9.51
CA GLY A 186 12.33 -14.25 -9.40
C GLY A 186 13.53 -15.13 -9.70
N GLU A 187 14.12 -14.98 -10.86
CA GLU A 187 15.54 -15.18 -11.12
C GLU A 187 16.10 -13.88 -11.68
N THR A 188 17.14 -13.40 -11.02
CA THR A 188 17.82 -12.15 -11.31
C THR A 188 18.53 -12.24 -12.66
N GLU A 189 17.94 -11.77 -13.73
CA GLU A 189 18.67 -11.27 -14.88
C GLU A 189 18.19 -9.87 -15.23
N ILE A 190 19.02 -8.91 -14.82
CA ILE A 190 18.98 -7.54 -15.30
C ILE A 190 19.19 -7.57 -16.80
N ARG A 191 18.15 -7.44 -17.59
CA ARG A 191 18.28 -7.11 -19.00
C ARG A 191 17.72 -5.72 -19.25
N ALA A 192 18.63 -4.76 -19.14
CA ALA A 192 18.42 -3.43 -19.68
C ALA A 192 18.11 -3.54 -21.19
N LYS A 193 16.87 -3.23 -21.58
CA LYS A 193 16.56 -2.90 -22.95
C LYS A 193 15.58 -1.75 -23.02
N ALA A 194 16.08 -0.69 -23.59
CA ALA A 194 15.54 0.64 -23.83
C ALA A 194 15.61 1.56 -22.60
N PRO A 195 16.06 2.81 -22.78
CA PRO A 195 16.01 3.78 -21.70
C PRO A 195 14.55 4.19 -21.49
N SER A 196 13.89 3.52 -20.58
CA SER A 196 12.80 4.15 -19.86
C SER A 196 13.41 5.39 -19.21
N PRO A 197 12.72 6.53 -19.20
CA PRO A 197 13.19 7.65 -18.41
C PRO A 197 13.42 7.10 -17.01
N THR A 198 14.62 7.35 -16.48
CA THR A 198 15.03 7.00 -15.12
C THR A 198 13.84 7.24 -14.22
N PRO A 199 13.34 6.22 -13.48
CA PRO A 199 12.32 6.49 -12.48
C PRO A 199 12.89 7.59 -11.61
N PRO A 200 12.14 8.65 -11.31
CA PRO A 200 12.59 9.59 -10.29
C PRO A 200 12.95 8.75 -9.08
N ALA A 201 14.12 9.01 -8.50
CA ALA A 201 14.58 8.34 -7.31
C ALA A 201 13.39 8.24 -6.37
N HIS A 202 13.02 7.00 -6.02
CA HIS A 202 11.95 6.76 -5.06
C HIS A 202 12.31 7.57 -3.83
N ASN A 203 11.58 8.64 -3.59
CA ASN A 203 11.73 9.39 -2.37
C ASN A 203 11.41 8.41 -1.24
N GLN A 204 12.38 8.12 -0.40
CA GLN A 204 12.22 7.34 0.84
C GLN A 204 11.23 8.00 1.82
N HIS A 205 10.54 9.07 1.39
CA HIS A 205 9.60 9.87 2.17
C HIS A 205 8.15 9.36 2.13
N ASP A 206 7.81 8.34 1.32
CA ASP A 206 6.41 7.92 1.14
C ASP A 206 5.93 6.81 2.09
N THR A 207 6.80 6.27 2.94
CA THR A 207 6.41 5.22 3.89
C THR A 207 6.41 5.82 5.30
N PRO A 208 5.25 5.87 5.99
CA PRO A 208 5.19 6.38 7.35
C PRO A 208 6.01 5.51 8.29
N THR A 209 6.53 6.13 9.33
CA THR A 209 7.16 5.46 10.46
C THR A 209 6.18 5.36 11.62
N TRP A 210 6.36 4.37 12.50
CA TRP A 210 5.55 4.14 13.69
C TRP A 210 6.31 3.37 14.77
N GLU A 211 5.81 3.44 15.99
CA GLU A 211 6.28 2.63 17.10
C GLU A 211 5.32 1.47 17.40
N ILE A 212 5.87 0.28 17.60
CA ILE A 212 5.08 -0.93 17.87
C ILE A 212 5.07 -1.22 19.36
N PRO A 213 3.90 -1.50 19.97
CA PRO A 213 3.84 -2.00 21.32
C PRO A 213 4.72 -3.25 21.52
N PRO A 214 5.54 -3.34 22.58
CA PRO A 214 6.58 -4.36 22.71
C PRO A 214 6.10 -5.82 22.70
N HIS A 215 4.83 -6.04 22.99
CA HIS A 215 4.23 -7.38 23.03
C HIS A 215 3.52 -7.76 21.72
N TRP A 216 3.47 -6.86 20.73
CA TRP A 216 2.99 -7.19 19.39
C TRP A 216 4.10 -7.87 18.61
N VAL A 217 3.82 -9.06 18.10
CA VAL A 217 4.82 -9.88 17.40
C VAL A 217 4.65 -9.71 15.91
N GLN A 218 5.70 -9.26 15.25
CA GLN A 218 5.69 -9.11 13.80
C GLN A 218 5.51 -10.49 13.14
N THR A 219 4.60 -10.56 12.18
CA THR A 219 4.35 -11.73 11.35
C THR A 219 4.74 -11.46 9.92
N SER A 220 4.77 -12.49 9.08
CA SER A 220 5.04 -12.30 7.65
C SER A 220 3.95 -11.39 7.06
N ALA A 221 4.37 -10.27 6.49
CA ALA A 221 3.47 -9.42 5.74
C ALA A 221 3.04 -10.16 4.47
N SER A 222 1.75 -10.14 4.15
CA SER A 222 1.28 -10.55 2.82
C SER A 222 1.61 -9.43 1.80
N SER A 223 1.55 -9.74 0.52
CA SER A 223 1.81 -8.76 -0.54
C SER A 223 0.88 -7.52 -0.51
N MET A 224 -0.25 -7.61 0.20
CA MET A 224 -1.18 -6.49 0.42
C MET A 224 -0.94 -5.71 1.71
N ARG A 225 -0.06 -6.18 2.59
CA ARG A 225 0.18 -5.57 3.90
C ARG A 225 1.59 -5.02 3.96
N LEU A 226 1.71 -3.75 4.24
CA LEU A 226 2.99 -3.10 4.51
C LEU A 226 3.58 -3.60 5.84
N ALA A 227 2.71 -3.91 6.80
CA ALA A 227 3.10 -4.51 8.06
C ALA A 227 2.00 -5.42 8.61
N SER A 228 2.40 -6.46 9.32
CA SER A 228 1.52 -7.41 10.02
C SER A 228 2.08 -7.75 11.39
N TYR A 229 1.19 -7.76 12.39
CA TYR A 229 1.54 -8.16 13.76
C TYR A 229 0.43 -9.03 14.35
N GLU A 230 0.81 -9.98 15.17
CA GLU A 230 -0.10 -10.78 15.99
C GLU A 230 0.03 -10.36 17.45
N VAL A 231 -1.11 -10.25 18.12
CA VAL A 231 -1.16 -10.07 19.57
C VAL A 231 -1.83 -11.30 20.17
N THR A 232 -1.16 -11.93 21.12
CA THR A 232 -1.67 -13.13 21.77
C THR A 232 -1.66 -12.94 23.28
N ASP A 233 -2.79 -13.22 23.95
CA ASP A 233 -2.88 -13.21 25.41
C ASP A 233 -2.46 -14.53 26.04
N SER A 234 -2.41 -14.57 27.38
CA SER A 234 -2.06 -15.78 28.14
C SER A 234 -3.05 -16.94 27.98
N ASN A 235 -4.25 -16.67 27.47
CA ASN A 235 -5.31 -17.65 27.24
C ASN A 235 -5.32 -18.18 25.80
N GLY A 236 -4.40 -17.66 24.96
CA GLY A 236 -4.30 -18.04 23.54
C GLY A 236 -5.29 -17.30 22.64
N SER A 237 -5.98 -16.25 23.16
CA SER A 237 -6.78 -15.36 22.30
C SER A 237 -5.87 -14.53 21.43
N LYS A 238 -6.30 -14.26 20.20
CA LYS A 238 -5.46 -13.59 19.20
C LYS A 238 -6.13 -12.37 18.59
N LEU A 239 -5.30 -11.39 18.25
CA LEU A 239 -5.64 -10.29 17.36
C LEU A 239 -4.66 -10.26 16.20
N ASP A 240 -5.16 -9.92 15.03
CA ASP A 240 -4.41 -9.62 13.81
C ASP A 240 -4.38 -8.11 13.60
N PHE A 241 -3.19 -7.52 13.57
CA PHE A 241 -2.99 -6.12 13.23
C PHE A 241 -2.33 -6.01 11.86
N SER A 242 -2.81 -5.10 11.04
CA SER A 242 -2.31 -4.85 9.70
C SER A 242 -2.25 -3.37 9.35
N VAL A 243 -1.22 -3.01 8.60
CA VAL A 243 -1.11 -1.73 7.90
C VAL A 243 -1.18 -2.02 6.41
N THR A 244 -2.11 -1.37 5.72
CA THR A 244 -2.25 -1.48 4.27
C THR A 244 -2.39 -0.11 3.64
N SER A 245 -1.92 0.05 2.41
CA SER A 245 -2.09 1.27 1.63
C SER A 245 -2.49 0.91 0.20
N PHE A 246 -3.42 1.67 -0.35
CA PHE A 246 -3.92 1.47 -1.71
C PHE A 246 -4.05 2.81 -2.43
N PRO A 247 -3.83 2.85 -3.76
CA PRO A 247 -4.04 4.05 -4.56
C PRO A 247 -5.51 4.44 -4.62
N GLY A 248 -5.76 5.73 -4.49
CA GLY A 248 -7.09 6.32 -4.60
C GLY A 248 -8.00 5.98 -3.43
N ASP A 249 -9.26 6.38 -3.56
CA ASP A 249 -10.33 6.01 -2.63
C ASP A 249 -10.80 4.59 -2.95
N VAL A 250 -10.38 3.63 -2.13
CA VAL A 250 -10.68 2.21 -2.33
C VAL A 250 -12.07 1.90 -1.77
N GLY A 251 -13.10 2.21 -2.55
CA GLY A 251 -14.49 1.90 -2.25
C GLY A 251 -15.19 2.82 -1.25
N GLY A 252 -14.53 3.85 -0.74
CA GLY A 252 -15.10 4.77 0.23
C GLY A 252 -15.31 4.19 1.62
N THR A 253 -15.74 5.05 2.53
CA THR A 253 -15.92 4.68 3.94
C THR A 253 -16.98 3.60 4.13
N LEU A 254 -18.14 3.74 3.51
CA LEU A 254 -19.27 2.81 3.69
C LEU A 254 -18.91 1.37 3.30
N ALA A 255 -18.28 1.19 2.13
CA ALA A 255 -17.91 -0.13 1.65
C ALA A 255 -16.84 -0.78 2.52
N ASN A 256 -15.83 -0.01 2.96
CA ASN A 256 -14.78 -0.51 3.84
C ASN A 256 -15.34 -0.89 5.21
N VAL A 257 -16.18 -0.06 5.82
CA VAL A 257 -16.83 -0.36 7.09
C VAL A 257 -17.69 -1.62 6.97
N ASN A 258 -18.54 -1.73 5.95
CA ASN A 258 -19.39 -2.89 5.74
C ASN A 258 -18.59 -4.19 5.52
N ARG A 259 -17.48 -4.12 4.78
CA ARG A 259 -16.56 -5.24 4.64
C ARG A 259 -16.01 -5.70 5.99
N TRP A 260 -15.63 -4.76 6.84
CA TRP A 260 -15.09 -5.06 8.17
C TRP A 260 -16.16 -5.55 9.15
N LEU A 261 -17.37 -4.98 9.11
CA LEU A 261 -18.51 -5.48 9.87
C LEU A 261 -18.81 -6.95 9.55
N GLY A 262 -18.79 -7.31 8.26
CA GLY A 262 -18.97 -8.68 7.81
C GLY A 262 -17.91 -9.66 8.35
N GLN A 263 -16.66 -9.21 8.53
CA GLN A 263 -15.57 -10.04 9.09
C GLN A 263 -15.84 -10.46 10.54
N ILE A 264 -16.57 -9.65 11.29
CA ILE A 264 -16.93 -9.92 12.71
C ILE A 264 -18.39 -10.30 12.90
N GLY A 265 -19.08 -10.69 11.80
CA GLY A 265 -20.44 -11.21 11.83
C GLY A 265 -21.53 -10.17 12.04
N ILE A 266 -21.26 -8.88 11.81
CA ILE A 266 -22.26 -7.80 11.88
C ILE A 266 -22.83 -7.58 10.47
N ALA A 267 -24.15 -7.43 10.38
CA ALA A 267 -24.84 -7.14 9.13
C ALA A 267 -24.40 -5.76 8.57
N PRO A 268 -24.34 -5.61 7.23
CA PRO A 268 -24.02 -4.32 6.63
C PRO A 268 -25.05 -3.25 6.98
N VAL A 269 -24.61 -2.00 6.98
CA VAL A 269 -25.43 -0.83 7.26
C VAL A 269 -25.55 0.07 6.04
N GLU A 270 -26.60 0.85 5.99
CA GLU A 270 -26.76 1.98 5.07
C GLU A 270 -25.95 3.19 5.55
N GLU A 271 -25.74 4.18 4.70
CA GLU A 271 -25.01 5.44 5.00
C GLU A 271 -25.44 6.06 6.35
N ALA A 272 -26.75 6.15 6.59
CA ALA A 272 -27.31 6.67 7.84
C ALA A 272 -26.98 5.84 9.08
N GLY A 273 -26.46 4.63 8.92
CA GLY A 273 -26.05 3.75 10.01
C GLY A 273 -24.55 3.83 10.35
N LEU A 274 -23.76 4.50 9.54
CA LEU A 274 -22.31 4.60 9.72
C LEU A 274 -21.91 5.29 11.01
N ASP A 275 -22.64 6.32 11.44
CA ASP A 275 -22.36 7.11 12.65
C ASP A 275 -22.27 6.26 13.93
N LYS A 276 -22.78 5.03 13.89
CA LYS A 276 -22.65 4.09 15.02
C LYS A 276 -21.25 3.51 15.16
N TYR A 277 -20.51 3.50 14.08
CA TYR A 277 -19.22 2.80 13.98
C TYR A 277 -18.05 3.74 13.75
N ILE A 278 -18.29 4.93 13.21
CA ILE A 278 -17.24 5.86 12.86
C ILE A 278 -17.20 7.08 13.80
N SER A 279 -16.01 7.55 14.05
CA SER A 279 -15.74 8.81 14.75
C SER A 279 -14.51 9.48 14.18
N PRO A 280 -14.43 10.83 14.21
CA PRO A 280 -13.24 11.53 13.77
C PRO A 280 -12.06 11.23 14.71
N ILE A 281 -10.86 11.12 14.14
CA ILE A 281 -9.59 11.02 14.83
C ILE A 281 -8.54 11.81 14.05
N ILE A 282 -7.48 12.24 14.71
CA ILE A 282 -6.33 12.85 14.06
C ILE A 282 -5.17 11.84 14.09
N VAL A 283 -4.51 11.66 12.95
CA VAL A 283 -3.30 10.87 12.81
C VAL A 283 -2.27 11.74 12.09
N ASP A 284 -1.14 12.00 12.70
CA ASP A 284 -0.08 12.87 12.17
C ASP A 284 -0.64 14.20 11.60
N GLU A 285 -1.40 14.92 12.44
CA GLU A 285 -2.06 16.21 12.11
C GLU A 285 -3.12 16.14 10.98
N MET A 286 -3.42 14.95 10.46
CA MET A 286 -4.40 14.74 9.38
C MET A 286 -5.73 14.20 9.89
N ASP A 287 -6.83 14.65 9.28
CA ASP A 287 -8.16 14.15 9.57
C ASP A 287 -8.32 12.70 9.09
N ALA A 288 -8.73 11.82 9.99
CA ALA A 288 -8.97 10.41 9.74
C ALA A 288 -10.30 9.95 10.37
N GLN A 289 -10.72 8.76 10.00
CA GLN A 289 -11.92 8.13 10.54
C GLN A 289 -11.55 6.88 11.34
N LEU A 290 -11.85 6.89 12.64
CA LEU A 290 -11.74 5.73 13.50
C LEU A 290 -13.02 4.91 13.41
N VAL A 291 -12.88 3.65 13.03
CA VAL A 291 -13.95 2.65 12.99
C VAL A 291 -13.83 1.77 14.23
N VAL A 292 -14.93 1.66 14.99
CA VAL A 292 -15.04 0.78 16.17
C VAL A 292 -16.24 -0.11 16.01
N ALA A 293 -16.04 -1.41 15.96
CA ALA A 293 -17.13 -2.39 15.86
C ALA A 293 -16.87 -3.58 16.78
N GLU A 294 -17.90 -3.98 17.51
CA GLU A 294 -17.88 -5.12 18.43
C GLU A 294 -18.99 -6.09 18.05
N GLY A 295 -18.60 -7.27 17.57
CA GLY A 295 -19.49 -8.41 17.34
C GLY A 295 -19.64 -9.30 18.56
N ASP A 296 -20.28 -10.45 18.40
CA ASP A 296 -20.52 -11.39 19.50
C ASP A 296 -19.22 -11.98 20.06
N LYS A 297 -18.28 -12.36 19.21
CA LYS A 297 -17.01 -13.01 19.57
C LYS A 297 -15.79 -12.14 19.28
N ASP A 298 -15.84 -11.41 18.19
CA ASP A 298 -14.74 -10.63 17.68
C ASP A 298 -15.06 -9.13 17.69
N ALA A 299 -14.01 -8.31 17.74
CA ALA A 299 -14.11 -6.88 17.59
C ALA A 299 -13.08 -6.41 16.55
N LEU A 300 -13.32 -5.21 16.07
CA LEU A 300 -12.48 -4.55 15.07
C LEU A 300 -12.34 -3.08 15.44
N TYR A 301 -11.09 -2.61 15.47
CA TYR A 301 -10.75 -1.18 15.45
C TYR A 301 -9.92 -0.93 14.20
N ALA A 302 -10.30 0.09 13.44
CA ALA A 302 -9.57 0.44 12.23
C ALA A 302 -9.55 1.95 12.04
N VAL A 303 -8.55 2.44 11.31
CA VAL A 303 -8.51 3.83 10.86
C VAL A 303 -8.48 3.86 9.35
N ILE A 304 -9.27 4.75 8.78
CA ILE A 304 -9.26 5.13 7.38
C ILE A 304 -8.64 6.53 7.31
N LEU A 305 -7.50 6.64 6.64
CA LEU A 305 -6.79 7.89 6.45
C LEU A 305 -6.49 8.06 4.96
N MET A 306 -6.81 9.24 4.41
CA MET A 306 -6.40 9.62 3.07
C MET A 306 -5.18 10.52 3.15
N VAL A 307 -4.08 10.10 2.55
CA VAL A 307 -2.85 10.89 2.42
C VAL A 307 -2.58 11.05 0.93
N GLU A 308 -2.61 12.30 0.46
CA GLU A 308 -2.55 12.60 -0.97
C GLU A 308 -3.62 11.84 -1.76
N ASP A 309 -3.20 10.91 -2.63
CA ASP A 309 -4.09 10.06 -3.43
C ASP A 309 -4.08 8.59 -3.00
N LYS A 310 -3.69 8.30 -1.73
CA LYS A 310 -3.59 6.95 -1.16
C LYS A 310 -4.53 6.79 0.04
N SER A 311 -5.28 5.70 0.06
CA SER A 311 -6.02 5.26 1.26
C SER A 311 -5.11 4.41 2.14
N TRP A 312 -4.96 4.81 3.39
CA TRP A 312 -4.24 4.07 4.42
C TRP A 312 -5.22 3.46 5.41
N PHE A 313 -4.99 2.18 5.71
CA PHE A 313 -5.78 1.45 6.69
C PHE A 313 -4.87 0.86 7.76
N PHE A 314 -5.14 1.23 9.00
CA PHE A 314 -4.55 0.63 10.19
C PHE A 314 -5.65 -0.16 10.86
N LYS A 315 -5.54 -1.48 10.96
CA LYS A 315 -6.64 -2.31 11.44
C LYS A 315 -6.17 -3.38 12.42
N ILE A 316 -6.85 -3.49 13.56
CA ILE A 316 -6.72 -4.59 14.50
C ILE A 316 -8.06 -5.31 14.63
N THR A 317 -8.07 -6.64 14.55
CA THR A 317 -9.30 -7.43 14.62
C THR A 317 -9.04 -8.80 15.25
N GLY A 318 -10.05 -9.37 15.88
CA GLY A 318 -10.04 -10.68 16.50
C GLY A 318 -10.80 -10.71 17.82
N ASN A 319 -10.37 -11.53 18.78
CA ASN A 319 -11.08 -11.75 20.02
C ASN A 319 -11.52 -10.45 20.70
N ARG A 320 -12.83 -10.31 20.97
CA ARG A 320 -13.45 -9.07 21.46
C ARG A 320 -12.87 -8.58 22.79
N GLU A 321 -12.66 -9.49 23.74
CA GLU A 321 -12.19 -9.09 25.07
C GLU A 321 -10.70 -8.66 25.02
N LEU A 322 -9.89 -9.35 24.24
CA LEU A 322 -8.52 -8.94 24.00
C LEU A 322 -8.46 -7.60 23.24
N ALA A 323 -9.31 -7.38 22.24
CA ALA A 323 -9.37 -6.12 21.50
C ALA A 323 -9.69 -4.93 22.41
N LYS A 324 -10.58 -5.10 23.40
CA LYS A 324 -10.87 -4.05 24.40
C LYS A 324 -9.65 -3.70 25.24
N VAL A 325 -8.86 -4.69 25.63
CA VAL A 325 -7.62 -4.49 26.40
C VAL A 325 -6.59 -3.75 25.53
N GLU A 326 -6.48 -4.12 24.27
CA GLU A 326 -5.51 -3.58 23.31
C GLU A 326 -5.91 -2.23 22.69
N LYS A 327 -7.12 -1.74 22.94
CA LYS A 327 -7.60 -0.48 22.37
C LYS A 327 -6.67 0.70 22.66
N SER A 328 -6.15 0.80 23.89
CA SER A 328 -5.22 1.87 24.24
C SER A 328 -3.86 1.76 23.54
N ASN A 329 -3.38 0.53 23.35
CA ASN A 329 -2.15 0.26 22.61
C ASN A 329 -2.31 0.58 21.12
N PHE A 330 -3.48 0.26 20.55
CA PHE A 330 -3.81 0.64 19.18
C PHE A 330 -3.86 2.16 18.98
N LEU A 331 -4.46 2.91 19.92
CA LEU A 331 -4.48 4.37 19.86
C LEU A 331 -3.07 4.94 20.03
N SER A 332 -2.25 4.43 20.96
CA SER A 332 -0.85 4.86 21.13
C SER A 332 -0.01 4.55 19.89
N PHE A 333 -0.27 3.44 19.20
CA PHE A 333 0.33 3.15 17.90
C PHE A 333 -0.02 4.25 16.88
N LEU A 334 -1.30 4.63 16.77
CA LEU A 334 -1.74 5.69 15.84
C LEU A 334 -1.11 7.05 16.15
N ASP A 335 -0.93 7.38 17.44
CA ASP A 335 -0.27 8.61 17.89
C ASP A 335 1.23 8.64 17.50
N SER A 336 1.83 7.48 17.24
CA SER A 336 3.24 7.35 16.82
C SER A 336 3.45 7.35 15.31
N VAL A 337 2.36 7.25 14.52
CA VAL A 337 2.45 7.27 13.06
C VAL A 337 2.89 8.66 12.58
N CYS A 338 3.91 8.68 11.73
CA CYS A 338 4.44 9.92 11.15
C CYS A 338 4.70 9.71 9.65
N PHE A 339 4.05 10.52 8.83
CA PHE A 339 4.28 10.64 7.40
C PHE A 339 5.33 11.73 7.14
N HIS A 340 6.25 11.51 6.23
CA HIS A 340 7.40 12.39 5.99
C HIS A 340 7.32 13.09 4.64
#